data_99a77d5c4893970bfbf0a382bdf2c17b
#
_entry.id   99a77d5c4893970bfbf0a382bdf2c17b
#
_cell.length_a   1.000
_cell.length_b   1.000
_cell.length_c   1.000
_cell.angle_alpha   90.00
_cell.angle_beta   90.00
_cell.angle_gamma   90.00
#
_symmetry.space_group_name_H-M   'P 1'
#
loop_
_entity.id
_entity.type
_entity.pdbx_description
1 polymer ?
#
loop_
_entity_poly.entity_id
_entity_poly.type
_entity_poly.pdbx_seq_one_letter_code
_entity_poly.pdbx_strand_id
1 'polypeptide(L)'
;LGSSCSQSSEGTFEVGKNTFLLNGKPFVVKAAEIHYPRIPKEYWEHRIKMCKALGMNTICLYVFWNFHEPEEGRYDFAGQKDIAAFCRLAQENGMYVIVRPGPYVCAEWEMGGLPWWLLKKKDIKLREQDPYYMERVKLFLNEVGKQLADLQISKGGNIIMVQVENEY
;
A
#
# COMPACT_ATOMS: atom_id res chain seq x y z
N LEU A 1 -6.71 33.42 -19.06
CA LEU A 1 -5.96 32.19 -18.84
C LEU A 1 -6.56 31.49 -17.62
N GLY A 2 -7.60 30.68 -17.86
CA GLY A 2 -8.26 29.90 -16.83
C GLY A 2 -7.43 28.68 -16.48
N SER A 3 -6.93 28.63 -15.26
CA SER A 3 -6.37 27.43 -14.67
C SER A 3 -7.55 26.49 -14.38
N SER A 4 -7.74 25.49 -15.23
CA SER A 4 -8.68 24.41 -14.98
C SER A 4 -8.11 23.54 -13.87
N CYS A 5 -8.51 23.80 -12.63
CA CYS A 5 -8.33 22.87 -11.53
C CYS A 5 -9.25 21.69 -11.80
N SER A 6 -8.72 20.59 -12.34
CA SER A 6 -9.46 19.35 -12.43
C SER A 6 -9.67 18.85 -10.99
N GLN A 7 -10.86 19.10 -10.45
CA GLN A 7 -11.31 18.44 -9.24
C GLN A 7 -11.30 16.93 -9.55
N SER A 8 -10.43 16.19 -8.88
CA SER A 8 -10.49 14.75 -8.89
C SER A 8 -11.86 14.33 -8.36
N SER A 9 -12.68 13.73 -9.20
CA SER A 9 -14.00 13.26 -8.80
C SER A 9 -13.88 12.17 -7.77
N GLU A 10 -14.55 12.32 -6.63
CA GLU A 10 -14.70 11.26 -5.64
C GLU A 10 -15.27 10.01 -6.31
N GLY A 11 -14.61 8.87 -6.08
CA GLY A 11 -15.04 7.58 -6.61
C GLY A 11 -15.55 6.65 -5.51
N THR A 12 -16.18 5.56 -5.91
CA THR A 12 -16.64 4.51 -5.00
C THR A 12 -16.12 3.15 -5.43
N PHE A 13 -15.81 2.30 -4.46
CA PHE A 13 -15.51 0.88 -4.66
C PHE A 13 -16.26 0.07 -3.60
N GLU A 14 -17.11 -0.85 -4.03
CA GLU A 14 -18.05 -1.55 -3.18
C GLU A 14 -18.11 -3.04 -3.52
N VAL A 15 -18.51 -3.84 -2.55
CA VAL A 15 -18.84 -5.26 -2.76
C VAL A 15 -20.29 -5.37 -3.17
N GLY A 16 -20.52 -5.74 -4.43
CA GLY A 16 -21.84 -6.02 -4.95
C GLY A 16 -22.23 -7.51 -4.82
N LYS A 17 -23.40 -7.84 -5.34
CA LYS A 17 -23.83 -9.24 -5.41
C LYS A 17 -23.04 -9.97 -6.49
N ASN A 18 -22.11 -10.85 -6.07
CA ASN A 18 -21.24 -11.65 -6.93
C ASN A 18 -20.19 -10.87 -7.75
N THR A 19 -19.96 -9.60 -7.47
CA THR A 19 -18.93 -8.80 -8.15
C THR A 19 -18.54 -7.59 -7.32
N PHE A 20 -17.39 -6.99 -7.64
CA PHE A 20 -17.06 -5.65 -7.16
C PHE A 20 -17.71 -4.59 -8.03
N LEU A 21 -18.01 -3.45 -7.44
CA LEU A 21 -18.56 -2.28 -8.11
C LEU A 21 -17.60 -1.10 -8.01
N LEU A 22 -17.13 -0.63 -9.14
CA LEU A 22 -16.34 0.60 -9.25
C LEU A 22 -17.24 1.70 -9.83
N ASN A 23 -17.48 2.75 -9.05
CA ASN A 23 -18.40 3.82 -9.41
C ASN A 23 -19.79 3.28 -9.82
N GLY A 24 -20.29 2.27 -9.10
CA GLY A 24 -21.57 1.63 -9.35
C GLY A 24 -21.60 0.65 -10.51
N LYS A 25 -20.49 0.44 -11.22
CA LYS A 25 -20.39 -0.48 -12.36
C LYS A 25 -19.61 -1.74 -11.99
N PRO A 26 -20.01 -2.92 -12.51
CA PRO A 26 -19.24 -4.16 -12.30
C PRO A 26 -17.79 -4.01 -12.70
N PHE A 27 -16.89 -4.43 -11.80
CA PHE A 27 -15.45 -4.32 -11.99
C PHE A 27 -14.77 -5.62 -11.61
N VAL A 28 -14.00 -6.17 -12.53
CA VAL A 28 -13.16 -7.35 -12.29
C VAL A 28 -11.76 -6.91 -11.98
N VAL A 29 -11.29 -7.18 -10.76
CA VAL A 29 -9.92 -6.88 -10.33
C VAL A 29 -8.96 -7.85 -11.02
N LYS A 30 -8.05 -7.33 -11.81
CA LYS A 30 -6.92 -8.04 -12.41
C LYS A 30 -5.64 -7.42 -11.87
N ALA A 31 -5.15 -7.96 -10.77
CA ALA A 31 -4.02 -7.38 -10.04
C ALA A 31 -2.71 -8.07 -10.36
N ALA A 32 -1.66 -7.27 -10.48
CA ALA A 32 -0.27 -7.71 -10.44
C ALA A 32 0.39 -7.20 -9.15
N GLU A 33 1.20 -8.03 -8.54
CA GLU A 33 1.95 -7.69 -7.35
C GLU A 33 3.28 -7.02 -7.72
N ILE A 34 3.57 -5.86 -7.14
CA ILE A 34 4.84 -5.16 -7.32
C ILE A 34 5.43 -4.83 -5.94
N HIS A 35 6.67 -5.27 -5.73
CA HIS A 35 7.45 -4.96 -4.54
C HIS A 35 8.33 -3.73 -4.84
N TYR A 36 7.80 -2.53 -4.62
CA TYR A 36 8.50 -1.27 -4.90
C TYR A 36 9.87 -1.14 -4.23
N PRO A 37 10.13 -1.73 -3.03
CA PRO A 37 11.47 -1.65 -2.42
C PRO A 37 12.55 -2.41 -3.19
N ARG A 38 12.18 -3.40 -3.99
CA ARG A 38 13.10 -4.21 -4.80
C ARG A 38 13.39 -3.62 -6.17
N ILE A 39 12.71 -2.55 -6.54
CA ILE A 39 12.80 -1.93 -7.87
C ILE A 39 13.30 -0.50 -7.69
N PRO A 40 14.43 -0.12 -8.32
CA PRO A 40 14.87 1.28 -8.31
C PRO A 40 13.75 2.21 -8.77
N LYS A 41 13.59 3.35 -8.11
CA LYS A 41 12.48 4.29 -8.35
C LYS A 41 12.34 4.68 -9.83
N GLU A 42 13.47 4.80 -10.53
CA GLU A 42 13.52 5.15 -11.96
C GLU A 42 12.83 4.12 -12.85
N TYR A 43 12.68 2.89 -12.38
CA TYR A 43 12.04 1.79 -13.11
C TYR A 43 10.59 1.52 -12.68
N TRP A 44 10.05 2.23 -11.70
CA TRP A 44 8.67 2.02 -11.23
C TRP A 44 7.65 2.18 -12.35
N GLU A 45 7.76 3.27 -13.10
CA GLU A 45 6.83 3.53 -14.20
C GLU A 45 6.90 2.46 -15.29
N HIS A 46 8.10 2.01 -15.63
CA HIS A 46 8.30 0.93 -16.59
C HIS A 46 7.59 -0.36 -16.13
N ARG A 47 7.73 -0.73 -14.86
CA ARG A 47 7.06 -1.92 -14.31
C ARG A 47 5.54 -1.79 -14.31
N ILE A 48 5.02 -0.63 -13.95
CA ILE A 48 3.59 -0.33 -13.97
C ILE A 48 3.04 -0.44 -15.39
N LYS A 49 3.72 0.15 -16.36
CA LYS A 49 3.35 0.08 -17.79
C LYS A 49 3.38 -1.36 -18.33
N MET A 50 4.35 -2.17 -17.92
CA MET A 50 4.38 -3.59 -18.27
C MET A 50 3.16 -4.35 -17.74
N CYS A 51 2.79 -4.13 -16.49
CA CYS A 51 1.59 -4.73 -15.89
C CYS A 51 0.34 -4.33 -16.67
N LYS A 52 0.22 -3.07 -17.04
CA LYS A 52 -0.90 -2.58 -17.86
C LYS A 52 -0.92 -3.24 -19.25
N ALA A 53 0.22 -3.36 -19.90
CA ALA A 53 0.35 -4.02 -21.20
C ALA A 53 -0.05 -5.51 -21.16
N LEU A 54 0.11 -6.17 -20.01
CA LEU A 54 -0.34 -7.54 -19.78
C LEU A 54 -1.84 -7.67 -19.48
N GLY A 55 -2.58 -6.55 -19.51
CA GLY A 55 -4.01 -6.53 -19.26
C GLY A 55 -4.42 -6.39 -17.79
N MET A 56 -3.49 -6.09 -16.90
CA MET A 56 -3.78 -5.80 -15.50
C MET A 56 -4.41 -4.40 -15.36
N ASN A 57 -5.29 -4.22 -14.40
CA ASN A 57 -5.93 -2.95 -14.08
C ASN A 57 -5.60 -2.45 -12.68
N THR A 58 -4.94 -3.27 -11.88
CA THR A 58 -4.67 -3.02 -10.47
C THR A 58 -3.27 -3.47 -10.10
N ILE A 59 -2.61 -2.72 -9.24
CA ILE A 59 -1.34 -3.08 -8.61
C ILE A 59 -1.63 -3.45 -7.17
N CYS A 60 -1.19 -4.64 -6.75
CA CYS A 60 -1.17 -5.03 -5.34
C CYS A 60 0.24 -4.76 -4.79
N LEU A 61 0.34 -3.96 -3.75
CA LEU A 61 1.61 -3.65 -3.12
C LEU A 61 1.60 -3.98 -1.63
N TYR A 62 2.72 -4.52 -1.14
CA TYR A 62 3.01 -4.64 0.28
C TYR A 62 3.72 -3.41 0.80
N VAL A 63 3.40 -3.00 2.03
CA VAL A 63 4.15 -2.00 2.78
C VAL A 63 5.04 -2.73 3.78
N PHE A 64 6.34 -2.64 3.60
CA PHE A 64 7.32 -3.36 4.42
C PHE A 64 7.68 -2.53 5.65
N TRP A 65 7.22 -2.96 6.80
CA TRP A 65 7.40 -2.20 8.05
C TRP A 65 8.86 -1.92 8.35
N ASN A 66 9.73 -2.96 8.29
CA ASN A 66 11.17 -2.79 8.56
C ASN A 66 11.89 -1.88 7.57
N PHE A 67 11.34 -1.71 6.37
CA PHE A 67 11.88 -0.81 5.35
C PHE A 67 11.58 0.66 5.67
N HIS A 68 10.41 0.93 6.25
CA HIS A 68 9.95 2.28 6.57
C HIS A 68 10.26 2.73 7.99
N GLU A 69 10.45 1.80 8.92
CA GLU A 69 10.83 2.06 10.32
C GLU A 69 12.07 1.23 10.68
N PRO A 70 13.25 1.57 10.14
CA PRO A 70 14.49 0.80 10.37
C PRO A 70 14.96 0.88 11.83
N GLU A 71 14.60 1.95 12.54
CA GLU A 71 14.79 2.15 13.97
C GLU A 71 13.47 2.55 14.61
N GLU A 72 13.26 2.12 15.84
CA GLU A 72 12.01 2.39 16.56
C GLU A 72 11.70 3.91 16.61
N GLY A 73 10.53 4.28 16.11
CA GLY A 73 10.07 5.66 16.06
C GLY A 73 10.61 6.50 14.91
N ARG A 74 11.50 5.94 14.07
CA ARG A 74 12.06 6.62 12.92
C ARG A 74 11.41 6.16 11.62
N TYR A 75 10.40 6.90 11.19
CA TYR A 75 9.67 6.60 9.95
C TYR A 75 10.29 7.32 8.75
N ASP A 76 10.45 6.60 7.64
CA ASP A 76 11.00 7.13 6.40
C ASP A 76 10.12 6.73 5.21
N PHE A 77 9.57 7.71 4.52
CA PHE A 77 8.74 7.56 3.32
C PHE A 77 9.27 8.44 2.17
N ALA A 78 10.54 8.79 2.18
CA ALA A 78 11.16 9.64 1.17
C ALA A 78 11.90 8.83 0.09
N GLY A 79 12.06 9.41 -1.10
CA GLY A 79 12.84 8.83 -2.19
C GLY A 79 12.35 7.45 -2.62
N GLN A 80 13.21 6.44 -2.50
CA GLN A 80 12.90 5.03 -2.79
C GLN A 80 11.78 4.47 -1.88
N LYS A 81 11.52 5.09 -0.74
CA LYS A 81 10.52 4.71 0.25
C LYS A 81 9.22 5.49 0.15
N ASP A 82 9.05 6.30 -0.89
CA ASP A 82 7.87 7.13 -1.11
C ASP A 82 6.73 6.32 -1.74
N ILE A 83 5.96 5.62 -0.89
CA ILE A 83 4.81 4.82 -1.33
C ILE A 83 3.70 5.66 -1.94
N ALA A 84 3.53 6.90 -1.48
CA ALA A 84 2.54 7.81 -2.04
C ALA A 84 2.89 8.17 -3.49
N ALA A 85 4.16 8.43 -3.78
CA ALA A 85 4.64 8.67 -5.13
C ALA A 85 4.41 7.44 -6.04
N PHE A 86 4.64 6.23 -5.54
CA PHE A 86 4.35 5.01 -6.29
C PHE A 86 2.86 4.89 -6.64
N CYS A 87 1.97 5.13 -5.68
CA CYS A 87 0.52 5.10 -5.92
C CYS A 87 0.07 6.17 -6.91
N ARG A 88 0.60 7.39 -6.84
CA ARG A 88 0.29 8.47 -7.80
C ARG A 88 0.75 8.10 -9.21
N LEU A 89 1.93 7.51 -9.33
CA LEU A 89 2.47 7.05 -10.60
C LEU A 89 1.59 5.95 -11.22
N ALA A 90 1.08 5.03 -10.40
CA ALA A 90 0.10 4.04 -10.84
C ALA A 90 -1.19 4.70 -11.34
N GLN A 91 -1.69 5.74 -10.64
CA GLN A 91 -2.87 6.51 -11.04
C GLN A 91 -2.67 7.22 -12.38
N GLU A 92 -1.53 7.85 -12.58
CA GLU A 92 -1.16 8.51 -13.85
C GLU A 92 -1.16 7.54 -15.03
N ASN A 93 -0.88 6.27 -14.76
CA ASN A 93 -0.92 5.20 -15.76
C ASN A 93 -2.28 4.47 -15.82
N GLY A 94 -3.31 4.97 -15.14
CA GLY A 94 -4.66 4.43 -15.17
C GLY A 94 -4.83 3.11 -14.40
N MET A 95 -3.97 2.85 -13.40
CA MET A 95 -4.01 1.66 -12.58
C MET A 95 -4.57 1.95 -11.19
N TYR A 96 -5.41 1.05 -10.69
CA TYR A 96 -5.85 1.05 -9.29
C TYR A 96 -4.83 0.37 -8.40
N VAL A 97 -4.94 0.58 -7.09
CA VAL A 97 -4.01 0.03 -6.11
C VAL A 97 -4.76 -0.68 -4.98
N ILE A 98 -4.26 -1.86 -4.62
CA ILE A 98 -4.59 -2.57 -3.39
C ILE A 98 -3.37 -2.48 -2.48
N VAL A 99 -3.54 -1.95 -1.27
CA VAL A 99 -2.46 -1.80 -0.29
C VAL A 99 -2.54 -2.90 0.75
N ARG A 100 -1.43 -3.57 1.00
CA ARG A 100 -1.28 -4.58 2.06
C ARG A 100 -0.24 -4.08 3.07
N PRO A 101 -0.66 -3.33 4.10
CA PRO A 101 0.26 -2.66 5.02
C PRO A 101 0.87 -3.59 6.09
N GLY A 102 0.55 -4.86 6.08
CA GLY A 102 1.01 -5.79 7.09
C GLY A 102 0.15 -5.75 8.36
N PRO A 103 0.75 -5.86 9.54
CA PRO A 103 2.19 -5.69 9.89
C PRO A 103 3.15 -6.76 9.36
N TYR A 104 2.71 -8.01 9.27
CA TYR A 104 3.46 -9.10 8.65
C TYR A 104 3.05 -9.24 7.19
N VAL A 105 4.01 -9.30 6.28
CA VAL A 105 3.73 -9.38 4.84
C VAL A 105 4.29 -10.64 4.16
N CYS A 106 5.16 -11.39 4.81
CA CYS A 106 5.87 -12.53 4.24
C CYS A 106 6.74 -12.13 3.04
N ALA A 107 6.25 -12.29 1.83
CA ALA A 107 6.80 -11.80 0.55
C ALA A 107 8.30 -12.13 0.34
N GLU A 108 8.80 -13.21 0.96
CA GLU A 108 10.23 -13.56 0.94
C GLU A 108 11.12 -12.37 1.35
N TRP A 109 10.64 -11.59 2.32
CA TRP A 109 11.32 -10.44 2.89
C TRP A 109 11.82 -10.76 4.29
N GLU A 110 12.93 -10.14 4.69
CA GLU A 110 13.53 -10.35 6.01
C GLU A 110 12.49 -10.22 7.13
N MET A 111 12.42 -11.20 8.03
CA MET A 111 11.44 -11.31 9.11
C MET A 111 9.97 -11.13 8.66
N GLY A 112 9.64 -11.41 7.39
CA GLY A 112 8.31 -11.15 6.86
C GLY A 112 7.89 -9.67 6.89
N GLY A 113 8.85 -8.76 6.98
CA GLY A 113 8.66 -7.32 7.05
C GLY A 113 8.65 -6.75 8.47
N LEU A 114 8.68 -7.59 9.50
CA LEU A 114 8.71 -7.10 10.88
C LEU A 114 10.08 -6.48 11.22
N PRO A 115 10.12 -5.33 11.93
CA PRO A 115 11.39 -4.72 12.33
C PRO A 115 12.16 -5.55 13.34
N TRP A 116 13.47 -5.67 13.16
CA TRP A 116 14.36 -6.39 14.06
C TRP A 116 14.39 -5.82 15.48
N TRP A 117 14.19 -4.52 15.64
CA TRP A 117 14.22 -3.84 16.94
C TRP A 117 13.06 -4.28 17.86
N LEU A 118 12.01 -4.90 17.33
CA LEU A 118 10.97 -5.52 18.16
C LEU A 118 11.55 -6.61 19.07
N LEU A 119 12.57 -7.32 18.60
CA LEU A 119 13.22 -8.39 19.36
C LEU A 119 14.05 -7.89 20.55
N LYS A 120 14.29 -6.59 20.66
CA LYS A 120 14.94 -6.00 21.84
C LYS A 120 14.09 -6.12 23.10
N LYS A 121 12.77 -6.19 22.94
CA LYS A 121 11.88 -6.40 24.08
C LYS A 121 11.90 -7.88 24.46
N LYS A 122 12.31 -8.14 25.71
CA LYS A 122 12.30 -9.49 26.26
C LYS A 122 10.87 -10.05 26.28
N ASP A 123 10.72 -11.31 25.91
CA ASP A 123 9.46 -12.04 25.92
C ASP A 123 8.36 -11.46 25.00
N ILE A 124 8.76 -10.74 23.94
CA ILE A 124 7.82 -10.23 22.95
C ILE A 124 7.11 -11.37 22.23
N LYS A 125 5.82 -11.21 22.01
CA LYS A 125 5.00 -12.11 21.20
C LYS A 125 4.60 -11.40 19.90
N LEU A 126 5.26 -11.78 18.82
CA LEU A 126 5.01 -11.25 17.49
C LEU A 126 3.72 -11.86 16.90
N ARG A 127 2.97 -11.05 16.15
CA ARG A 127 1.70 -11.44 15.51
C ARG A 127 0.62 -11.90 16.49
N GLU A 128 0.76 -11.57 17.76
CA GLU A 128 -0.20 -11.83 18.84
C GLU A 128 -0.62 -10.52 19.50
N GLN A 129 -1.55 -10.62 20.46
CA GLN A 129 -2.02 -9.45 21.21
C GLN A 129 -1.06 -9.05 22.35
N ASP A 130 0.23 -8.97 22.05
CA ASP A 130 1.22 -8.39 22.94
C ASP A 130 1.01 -6.87 22.99
N PRO A 131 0.83 -6.24 24.16
CA PRO A 131 0.51 -4.80 24.25
C PRO A 131 1.55 -3.91 23.58
N TYR A 132 2.83 -4.20 23.73
CA TYR A 132 3.89 -3.44 23.10
C TYR A 132 3.89 -3.62 21.56
N TYR A 133 3.78 -4.87 21.10
CA TYR A 133 3.67 -5.15 19.67
C TYR A 133 2.49 -4.43 19.03
N MET A 134 1.31 -4.52 19.65
CA MET A 134 0.09 -3.88 19.14
C MET A 134 0.19 -2.36 19.13
N GLU A 135 0.83 -1.75 20.12
CA GLU A 135 1.08 -0.31 20.13
C GLU A 135 1.98 0.12 18.97
N ARG A 136 3.07 -0.61 18.76
CA ARG A 136 3.99 -0.30 17.65
C ARG A 136 3.35 -0.52 16.29
N VAL A 137 2.55 -1.57 16.12
CA VAL A 137 1.75 -1.80 14.91
C VAL A 137 0.80 -0.64 14.65
N LYS A 138 0.06 -0.20 15.67
CA LYS A 138 -0.87 0.94 15.55
C LYS A 138 -0.15 2.22 15.10
N LEU A 139 0.98 2.52 15.71
CA LEU A 139 1.78 3.70 15.35
C LEU A 139 2.26 3.62 13.90
N PHE A 140 2.76 2.47 13.46
CA PHE A 140 3.19 2.27 12.09
C PHE A 140 2.04 2.41 11.09
N LEU A 141 0.90 1.75 11.34
CA LEU A 141 -0.27 1.84 10.47
C LEU A 141 -0.83 3.27 10.40
N ASN A 142 -0.74 4.04 11.49
CA ASN A 142 -1.10 5.45 11.47
C ASN A 142 -0.18 6.27 10.56
N GLU A 143 1.12 6.01 10.58
CA GLU A 143 2.07 6.69 9.69
C GLU A 143 1.84 6.33 8.22
N VAL A 144 1.58 5.06 7.92
CA VAL A 144 1.16 4.64 6.56
C VAL A 144 -0.13 5.33 6.16
N GLY A 145 -1.11 5.39 7.05
CA GLY A 145 -2.38 6.07 6.82
C GLY A 145 -2.22 7.55 6.47
N LYS A 146 -1.31 8.27 7.15
CA LYS A 146 -0.99 9.66 6.82
C LYS A 146 -0.45 9.82 5.39
N GLN A 147 0.35 8.86 4.91
CA GLN A 147 0.91 8.90 3.56
C GLN A 147 -0.16 8.66 2.49
N LEU A 148 -1.15 7.82 2.76
CA LEU A 148 -2.07 7.28 1.77
C LEU A 148 -3.51 7.80 1.88
N ALA A 149 -3.86 8.56 2.92
CA ALA A 149 -5.23 8.99 3.19
C ALA A 149 -5.88 9.72 2.02
N ASP A 150 -5.16 10.63 1.37
CA ASP A 150 -5.69 11.42 0.25
C ASP A 150 -5.68 10.66 -1.09
N LEU A 151 -5.12 9.46 -1.12
CA LEU A 151 -5.02 8.62 -2.32
C LEU A 151 -6.12 7.55 -2.40
N GLN A 152 -7.03 7.52 -1.43
CA GLN A 152 -8.19 6.64 -1.46
C GLN A 152 -9.15 7.05 -2.56
N ILE A 153 -9.84 6.08 -3.16
CA ILE A 153 -10.77 6.32 -4.26
C ILE A 153 -11.89 7.28 -3.87
N SER A 154 -12.35 7.24 -2.63
CA SER A 154 -13.36 8.16 -2.08
C SER A 154 -12.89 9.62 -2.02
N LYS A 155 -11.60 9.88 -2.19
CA LYS A 155 -11.00 11.22 -2.23
C LYS A 155 -10.39 11.55 -3.59
N GLY A 156 -10.80 10.82 -4.63
CA GLY A 156 -10.29 11.00 -5.99
C GLY A 156 -8.95 10.34 -6.29
N GLY A 157 -8.44 9.51 -5.37
CA GLY A 157 -7.25 8.70 -5.58
C GLY A 157 -7.55 7.38 -6.30
N ASN A 158 -6.62 6.44 -6.24
CA ASN A 158 -6.70 5.15 -6.91
C ASN A 158 -6.61 3.93 -5.98
N ILE A 159 -6.54 4.14 -4.66
CA ILE A 159 -6.54 3.04 -3.70
C ILE A 159 -7.98 2.56 -3.50
N ILE A 160 -8.25 1.33 -3.91
CA ILE A 160 -9.60 0.73 -3.88
C ILE A 160 -9.79 -0.23 -2.71
N MET A 161 -8.70 -0.77 -2.16
CA MET A 161 -8.78 -1.78 -1.10
C MET A 161 -7.52 -1.73 -0.22
N VAL A 162 -7.71 -2.04 1.07
CA VAL A 162 -6.63 -2.26 2.04
C VAL A 162 -6.83 -3.62 2.68
N GLN A 163 -5.78 -4.45 2.68
CA GLN A 163 -5.78 -5.76 3.34
C GLN A 163 -4.78 -5.75 4.49
N VAL A 164 -5.27 -5.88 5.71
CA VAL A 164 -4.45 -5.97 6.92
C VAL A 164 -4.08 -7.43 7.18
N GLU A 165 -2.85 -7.67 7.60
CA GLU A 165 -2.22 -8.97 7.81
C GLU A 165 -2.10 -9.85 6.56
N ASN A 166 -1.34 -10.92 6.69
CA ASN A 166 -1.09 -11.89 5.63
C ASN A 166 -0.86 -13.27 6.22
N GLU A 167 -1.55 -14.27 5.68
CA GLU A 167 -1.38 -15.68 6.08
C GLU A 167 -1.50 -15.92 7.60
N TYR A 168 -2.51 -15.34 8.23
CA TYR A 168 -2.77 -15.47 9.67
C TYR A 168 -3.71 -16.64 9.93
#